data_76a22ca647997f142a3fa9a2e9c37bac
#
_entry.id   76a22ca647997f142a3fa9a2e9c37bac
#
_cell.length_a   1.000
_cell.length_b   1.000
_cell.length_c   1.000
_cell.angle_alpha   90.00
_cell.angle_beta   90.00
_cell.angle_gamma   90.00
#
_symmetry.space_group_name_H-M   'P 1'
#
loop_
_entity.id
_entity.type
_entity.pdbx_description
1 polymer ?
#
loop_
_entity_poly.entity_id
_entity_poly.type
_entity_poly.pdbx_seq_one_letter_code
_entity_poly.pdbx_strand_id
1 'polypeptide(L)'
;MKNILLIGTGHFGHHIAVQLAQLGHQIMAVDSREDRINEILPFVTSAQIGDATNKEFLRSLGVGNYDVCFVTIGGNFQNSLETTSLIKELGAVCVVSRAEQDVQAKFLLRNGADHVVYPEKQTAKWAAIRYSTDHVFDYIKLDEQHAILDVEVPKTWVGKSIGALDIRRKFGVNILGIKRDGKTDVSVTPETILTKDISVLALGEYKALRKCFHL
;
A
#
# COMPACT_ATOMS: atom_id res chain seq x y z
N MET A 1 5.66 -14.03 12.84
CA MET A 1 4.39 -14.65 12.44
C MET A 1 3.29 -14.01 13.27
N LYS A 2 2.19 -13.57 12.65
CA LYS A 2 1.03 -12.97 13.34
C LYS A 2 -0.22 -13.79 13.07
N ASN A 3 -1.18 -13.71 14.00
CA ASN A 3 -2.52 -14.24 13.84
C ASN A 3 -3.44 -13.14 13.33
N ILE A 4 -4.08 -13.35 12.20
CA ILE A 4 -4.85 -12.33 11.49
C ILE A 4 -6.28 -12.80 11.28
N LEU A 5 -7.25 -11.95 11.63
CA LEU A 5 -8.65 -12.13 11.27
C LEU A 5 -8.95 -11.26 10.05
N LEU A 6 -9.39 -11.88 8.96
CA LEU A 6 -9.76 -11.21 7.72
C LEU A 6 -11.27 -11.35 7.50
N ILE A 7 -11.98 -10.25 7.58
CA ILE A 7 -13.44 -10.19 7.40
C ILE A 7 -13.76 -9.54 6.06
N GLY A 8 -14.39 -10.31 5.18
CA GLY A 8 -14.68 -9.97 3.80
C GLY A 8 -13.58 -10.47 2.85
N THR A 9 -13.88 -11.49 2.05
CA THR A 9 -12.96 -12.11 1.09
C THR A 9 -13.27 -11.74 -0.36
N GLY A 10 -13.87 -10.55 -0.58
CA GLY A 10 -14.00 -9.98 -1.91
C GLY A 10 -12.64 -9.69 -2.55
N HIS A 11 -12.60 -9.07 -3.73
CA HIS A 11 -11.35 -8.87 -4.50
C HIS A 11 -10.19 -8.33 -3.66
N PHE A 12 -10.41 -7.28 -2.87
CA PHE A 12 -9.35 -6.70 -2.04
C PHE A 12 -8.93 -7.63 -0.90
N GLY A 13 -9.89 -8.24 -0.20
CA GLY A 13 -9.62 -9.21 0.88
C GLY A 13 -8.87 -10.43 0.38
N HIS A 14 -9.23 -10.95 -0.81
CA HIS A 14 -8.51 -12.05 -1.44
C HIS A 14 -7.03 -11.70 -1.68
N HIS A 15 -6.75 -10.54 -2.26
CA HIS A 15 -5.36 -10.11 -2.48
C HIS A 15 -4.58 -9.94 -1.17
N ILE A 16 -5.22 -9.41 -0.12
CA ILE A 16 -4.60 -9.31 1.22
C ILE A 16 -4.26 -10.71 1.76
N ALA A 17 -5.18 -11.67 1.68
CA ALA A 17 -4.94 -13.03 2.17
C ALA A 17 -3.74 -13.68 1.47
N VAL A 18 -3.68 -13.61 0.14
CA VAL A 18 -2.57 -14.15 -0.65
C VAL A 18 -1.23 -13.55 -0.20
N GLN A 19 -1.15 -12.23 -0.05
CA GLN A 19 0.08 -11.56 0.38
C GLN A 19 0.47 -11.92 1.82
N LEU A 20 -0.50 -11.98 2.74
CA LEU A 20 -0.23 -12.34 4.12
C LEU A 20 0.23 -13.81 4.26
N ALA A 21 -0.32 -14.71 3.44
CA ALA A 21 0.11 -16.11 3.39
C ALA A 21 1.57 -16.22 2.90
N GLN A 22 1.94 -15.49 1.85
CA GLN A 22 3.33 -15.42 1.36
C GLN A 22 4.31 -14.87 2.42
N LEU A 23 3.84 -13.97 3.28
CA LEU A 23 4.61 -13.44 4.41
C LEU A 23 4.67 -14.40 5.62
N GLY A 24 4.02 -15.57 5.53
CA GLY A 24 4.04 -16.62 6.56
C GLY A 24 3.16 -16.32 7.77
N HIS A 25 2.08 -15.55 7.61
CA HIS A 25 1.11 -15.27 8.68
C HIS A 25 0.01 -16.33 8.73
N GLN A 26 -0.59 -16.51 9.92
CA GLN A 26 -1.81 -17.34 10.10
C GLN A 26 -3.04 -16.48 9.90
N ILE A 27 -3.97 -16.96 9.09
CA ILE A 27 -5.15 -16.20 8.67
C ILE A 27 -6.42 -17.01 8.95
N MET A 28 -7.34 -16.42 9.72
CA MET A 28 -8.74 -16.83 9.78
C MET A 28 -9.53 -15.91 8.84
N ALA A 29 -10.13 -16.48 7.81
CA ALA A 29 -10.98 -15.74 6.86
C ALA A 29 -12.45 -15.89 7.19
N VAL A 30 -13.22 -14.81 7.03
CA VAL A 30 -14.68 -14.79 7.25
C VAL A 30 -15.36 -14.07 6.09
N ASP A 31 -16.37 -14.67 5.51
CA ASP A 31 -17.29 -14.02 4.56
C ASP A 31 -18.69 -14.63 4.73
N SER A 32 -19.73 -13.90 4.39
CA SER A 32 -21.10 -14.41 4.37
C SER A 32 -21.41 -15.30 3.17
N ARG A 33 -20.55 -15.27 2.16
CA ARG A 33 -20.69 -15.99 0.89
C ARG A 33 -19.79 -17.23 0.86
N GLU A 34 -20.40 -18.38 0.68
CA GLU A 34 -19.72 -19.67 0.59
C GLU A 34 -18.76 -19.75 -0.60
N ASP A 35 -19.15 -19.23 -1.76
CA ASP A 35 -18.30 -19.23 -2.96
C ASP A 35 -16.97 -18.49 -2.71
N ARG A 36 -17.00 -17.36 -2.03
CA ARG A 36 -15.79 -16.59 -1.68
C ARG A 36 -14.92 -17.29 -0.65
N ILE A 37 -15.54 -17.99 0.30
CA ILE A 37 -14.80 -18.80 1.27
C ILE A 37 -14.10 -19.96 0.54
N ASN A 38 -14.78 -20.64 -0.37
CA ASN A 38 -14.17 -21.73 -1.13
C ASN A 38 -12.98 -21.28 -1.98
N GLU A 39 -13.05 -20.08 -2.59
CA GLU A 39 -11.95 -19.50 -3.37
C GLU A 39 -10.71 -19.15 -2.53
N ILE A 40 -10.91 -18.78 -1.24
CA ILE A 40 -9.80 -18.31 -0.38
C ILE A 40 -9.12 -19.44 0.40
N LEU A 41 -9.77 -20.60 0.55
CA LEU A 41 -9.26 -21.76 1.33
C LEU A 41 -7.78 -22.10 1.07
N PRO A 42 -7.27 -22.09 -0.18
CA PRO A 42 -5.87 -22.43 -0.43
C PRO A 42 -4.84 -21.48 0.19
N PHE A 43 -5.27 -20.29 0.60
CA PHE A 43 -4.39 -19.20 1.05
C PHE A 43 -4.52 -18.88 2.54
N VAL A 44 -5.42 -19.55 3.27
CA VAL A 44 -5.70 -19.25 4.67
C VAL A 44 -5.55 -20.47 5.56
N THR A 45 -5.29 -20.24 6.85
CA THR A 45 -5.13 -21.31 7.83
C THR A 45 -6.48 -21.95 8.19
N SER A 46 -7.53 -21.11 8.23
CA SER A 46 -8.89 -21.51 8.51
C SER A 46 -9.86 -20.49 7.92
N ALA A 47 -11.10 -20.92 7.69
CA ALA A 47 -12.14 -20.03 7.18
C ALA A 47 -13.50 -20.38 7.77
N GLN A 48 -14.38 -19.40 7.90
CA GLN A 48 -15.77 -19.58 8.34
C GLN A 48 -16.74 -18.78 7.48
N ILE A 49 -17.89 -19.36 7.20
CA ILE A 49 -19.02 -18.68 6.60
C ILE A 49 -19.86 -18.08 7.73
N GLY A 50 -20.12 -16.77 7.68
CA GLY A 50 -20.95 -16.12 8.68
C GLY A 50 -21.15 -14.62 8.44
N ASP A 51 -22.14 -14.08 9.13
CA ASP A 51 -22.45 -12.65 9.08
C ASP A 51 -21.66 -11.88 10.14
N ALA A 52 -20.73 -11.05 9.70
CA ALA A 52 -19.89 -10.26 10.57
C ALA A 52 -20.60 -9.06 11.24
N THR A 53 -21.87 -8.81 10.92
CA THR A 53 -22.72 -7.86 11.69
C THR A 53 -23.37 -8.53 12.91
N ASN A 54 -23.27 -9.87 13.02
CA ASN A 54 -23.78 -10.60 14.18
C ASN A 54 -22.72 -10.63 15.29
N LYS A 55 -23.01 -9.96 16.41
CA LYS A 55 -22.10 -9.84 17.56
C LYS A 55 -21.75 -11.20 18.19
N GLU A 56 -22.71 -12.12 18.28
CA GLU A 56 -22.47 -13.46 18.87
C GLU A 56 -21.56 -14.30 17.96
N PHE A 57 -21.74 -14.20 16.64
CA PHE A 57 -20.84 -14.83 15.68
C PHE A 57 -19.41 -14.30 15.85
N LEU A 58 -19.22 -12.97 15.86
CA LEU A 58 -17.90 -12.37 16.08
C LEU A 58 -17.28 -12.76 17.43
N ARG A 59 -18.09 -12.84 18.49
CA ARG A 59 -17.64 -13.29 19.82
C ARG A 59 -17.12 -14.74 19.76
N SER A 60 -17.77 -15.61 19.02
CA SER A 60 -17.37 -17.01 18.88
C SER A 60 -16.02 -17.19 18.18
N LEU A 61 -15.60 -16.20 17.36
CA LEU A 61 -14.30 -16.19 16.70
C LEU A 61 -13.14 -15.83 17.66
N GLY A 62 -13.42 -15.30 18.84
CA GLY A 62 -12.40 -14.88 19.78
C GLY A 62 -11.56 -13.69 19.26
N VAL A 63 -12.24 -12.64 18.79
CA VAL A 63 -11.64 -11.46 18.11
C VAL A 63 -10.42 -10.89 18.82
N GLY A 64 -10.41 -10.87 20.16
CA GLY A 64 -9.29 -10.36 20.96
C GLY A 64 -8.01 -11.20 20.89
N ASN A 65 -8.03 -12.39 20.29
CA ASN A 65 -6.86 -13.27 20.17
C ASN A 65 -6.04 -13.01 18.89
N TYR A 66 -6.50 -12.12 18.03
CA TYR A 66 -5.80 -11.78 16.78
C TYR A 66 -4.96 -10.52 16.95
N ASP A 67 -3.75 -10.54 16.37
CA ASP A 67 -2.84 -9.39 16.36
C ASP A 67 -3.38 -8.24 15.50
N VAL A 68 -4.07 -8.59 14.40
CA VAL A 68 -4.67 -7.63 13.48
C VAL A 68 -5.98 -8.17 12.94
N CYS A 69 -7.00 -7.34 12.91
CA CYS A 69 -8.29 -7.61 12.28
C CYS A 69 -8.46 -6.70 11.05
N PHE A 70 -8.58 -7.29 9.88
CA PHE A 70 -8.91 -6.58 8.64
C PHE A 70 -10.40 -6.63 8.37
N VAL A 71 -11.03 -5.49 8.14
CA VAL A 71 -12.41 -5.37 7.66
C VAL A 71 -12.36 -4.87 6.22
N THR A 72 -12.52 -5.78 5.28
CA THR A 72 -12.42 -5.52 3.83
C THR A 72 -13.76 -5.64 3.11
N ILE A 73 -14.86 -5.52 3.87
CA ILE A 73 -16.23 -5.51 3.33
C ILE A 73 -16.36 -4.32 2.38
N GLY A 74 -16.65 -4.60 1.10
CA GLY A 74 -16.92 -3.61 0.07
C GLY A 74 -18.38 -3.64 -0.37
N GLY A 75 -18.86 -2.54 -0.97
CA GLY A 75 -20.21 -2.44 -1.51
C GLY A 75 -21.33 -2.22 -0.46
N ASN A 76 -21.07 -2.44 0.82
CA ASN A 76 -21.99 -2.15 1.91
C ASN A 76 -21.26 -1.45 3.07
N PHE A 77 -21.27 -0.13 3.05
CA PHE A 77 -20.60 0.69 4.07
C PHE A 77 -21.20 0.50 5.46
N GLN A 78 -22.52 0.32 5.58
CA GLN A 78 -23.17 0.11 6.87
C GLN A 78 -22.61 -1.17 7.54
N ASN A 79 -22.57 -2.28 6.82
CA ASN A 79 -22.02 -3.53 7.35
C ASN A 79 -20.53 -3.39 7.72
N SER A 80 -19.75 -2.69 6.90
CA SER A 80 -18.34 -2.42 7.18
C SER A 80 -18.15 -1.62 8.47
N LEU A 81 -18.97 -0.58 8.67
CA LEU A 81 -18.93 0.28 9.85
C LEU A 81 -19.35 -0.48 11.11
N GLU A 82 -20.47 -1.20 11.02
CA GLU A 82 -21.00 -2.02 12.12
C GLU A 82 -20.02 -3.10 12.55
N THR A 83 -19.49 -3.86 11.59
CA THR A 83 -18.44 -4.86 11.85
C THR A 83 -17.21 -4.23 12.51
N THR A 84 -16.73 -3.09 12.00
CA THR A 84 -15.57 -2.37 12.57
C THR A 84 -15.82 -1.99 14.03
N SER A 85 -16.99 -1.45 14.36
CA SER A 85 -17.37 -1.08 15.72
C SER A 85 -17.45 -2.32 16.62
N LEU A 86 -18.13 -3.36 16.17
CA LEU A 86 -18.32 -4.59 16.95
C LEU A 86 -17.01 -5.29 17.27
N ILE A 87 -16.08 -5.44 16.31
CA ILE A 87 -14.80 -6.08 16.59
C ILE A 87 -13.95 -5.25 17.56
N LYS A 88 -14.02 -3.93 17.50
CA LYS A 88 -13.33 -3.07 18.45
C LYS A 88 -13.92 -3.20 19.86
N GLU A 89 -15.24 -3.22 20.00
CA GLU A 89 -15.94 -3.51 21.26
C GLU A 89 -15.58 -4.88 21.84
N LEU A 90 -15.37 -5.89 20.99
CA LEU A 90 -14.99 -7.26 21.37
C LEU A 90 -13.50 -7.40 21.69
N GLY A 91 -12.74 -6.29 21.70
CA GLY A 91 -11.35 -6.27 22.17
C GLY A 91 -10.31 -6.48 21.08
N ALA A 92 -10.62 -6.23 19.80
CA ALA A 92 -9.62 -6.28 18.74
C ALA A 92 -8.45 -5.33 19.05
N VAL A 93 -7.22 -5.86 19.01
CA VAL A 93 -5.99 -5.11 19.32
C VAL A 93 -5.72 -4.04 18.27
N CYS A 94 -5.78 -4.42 16.98
CA CYS A 94 -5.57 -3.52 15.86
C CYS A 94 -6.62 -3.80 14.78
N VAL A 95 -7.37 -2.79 14.40
CA VAL A 95 -8.43 -2.85 13.38
C VAL A 95 -8.03 -2.03 12.18
N VAL A 96 -7.96 -2.68 11.02
CA VAL A 96 -7.66 -2.06 9.73
C VAL A 96 -8.89 -2.18 8.84
N SER A 97 -9.56 -1.08 8.52
CA SER A 97 -10.78 -1.10 7.72
C SER A 97 -10.57 -0.50 6.33
N ARG A 98 -11.24 -1.07 5.32
CA ARG A 98 -11.25 -0.55 3.95
C ARG A 98 -12.30 0.55 3.81
N ALA A 99 -11.90 1.66 3.22
CA ALA A 99 -12.81 2.71 2.77
C ALA A 99 -12.83 2.81 1.24
N GLU A 100 -13.96 3.24 0.70
CA GLU A 100 -14.15 3.54 -0.73
C GLU A 100 -14.37 5.05 -0.97
N GLN A 101 -14.56 5.83 0.10
CA GLN A 101 -14.77 7.28 0.06
C GLN A 101 -14.12 7.96 1.28
N ASP A 102 -13.75 9.23 1.14
CA ASP A 102 -13.13 10.01 2.22
C ASP A 102 -14.03 10.15 3.46
N VAL A 103 -15.33 10.25 3.24
CA VAL A 103 -16.30 10.32 4.34
C VAL A 103 -16.37 9.01 5.12
N GLN A 104 -16.32 7.87 4.43
CA GLN A 104 -16.29 6.55 5.06
C GLN A 104 -15.03 6.38 5.91
N ALA A 105 -13.86 6.78 5.40
CA ALA A 105 -12.62 6.73 6.17
C ALA A 105 -12.71 7.47 7.51
N LYS A 106 -13.32 8.67 7.51
CA LYS A 106 -13.54 9.44 8.73
C LYS A 106 -14.47 8.73 9.73
N PHE A 107 -15.54 8.10 9.24
CA PHE A 107 -16.48 7.37 10.09
C PHE A 107 -15.85 6.10 10.66
N LEU A 108 -15.13 5.34 9.85
CA LEU A 108 -14.43 4.12 10.30
C LEU A 108 -13.44 4.42 11.42
N LEU A 109 -12.59 5.46 11.26
CA LEU A 109 -11.65 5.89 12.31
C LEU A 109 -12.37 6.32 13.60
N ARG A 110 -13.51 6.99 13.50
CA ARG A 110 -14.29 7.41 14.69
C ARG A 110 -15.01 6.26 15.38
N ASN A 111 -15.25 5.17 14.67
CA ASN A 111 -16.03 4.04 15.16
C ASN A 111 -15.16 2.77 15.39
N GLY A 112 -13.85 2.94 15.61
CA GLY A 112 -13.03 1.87 16.13
C GLY A 112 -11.95 1.32 15.20
N ALA A 113 -11.85 1.78 13.95
CA ALA A 113 -10.69 1.47 13.14
C ALA A 113 -9.46 2.21 13.65
N ASP A 114 -8.35 1.50 13.87
CA ASP A 114 -7.06 2.09 14.19
C ASP A 114 -6.39 2.63 12.93
N HIS A 115 -6.62 1.96 11.80
CA HIS A 115 -6.12 2.35 10.48
C HIS A 115 -7.20 2.19 9.41
N VAL A 116 -7.11 3.02 8.38
CA VAL A 116 -7.96 2.89 7.19
C VAL A 116 -7.08 2.80 5.96
N VAL A 117 -7.38 1.83 5.11
CA VAL A 117 -6.81 1.69 3.76
C VAL A 117 -7.85 2.10 2.73
N TYR A 118 -7.38 2.83 1.71
CA TYR A 118 -8.21 3.28 0.60
C TYR A 118 -7.53 2.94 -0.73
N PRO A 119 -7.64 1.66 -1.18
CA PRO A 119 -6.86 1.12 -2.29
C PRO A 119 -7.04 1.89 -3.58
N GLU A 120 -8.30 2.20 -3.94
CA GLU A 120 -8.62 2.89 -5.19
C GLU A 120 -7.98 4.28 -5.24
N LYS A 121 -8.07 5.06 -4.16
CA LYS A 121 -7.47 6.40 -4.08
C LYS A 121 -5.94 6.36 -4.15
N GLN A 122 -5.33 5.38 -3.46
CA GLN A 122 -3.88 5.20 -3.45
C GLN A 122 -3.36 4.80 -4.83
N THR A 123 -4.01 3.81 -5.45
CA THR A 123 -3.66 3.30 -6.78
C THR A 123 -3.93 4.35 -7.88
N ALA A 124 -5.06 5.06 -7.81
CA ALA A 124 -5.38 6.12 -8.77
C ALA A 124 -4.35 7.25 -8.73
N LYS A 125 -3.90 7.66 -7.53
CA LYS A 125 -2.85 8.67 -7.38
C LYS A 125 -1.53 8.19 -7.98
N TRP A 126 -1.13 6.96 -7.68
CA TRP A 126 0.06 6.36 -8.26
C TRP A 126 -0.03 6.30 -9.79
N ALA A 127 -1.12 5.77 -10.33
CA ALA A 127 -1.34 5.67 -11.78
C ALA A 127 -1.33 7.05 -12.47
N ALA A 128 -2.00 8.05 -11.88
CA ALA A 128 -2.01 9.41 -12.41
C ALA A 128 -0.60 9.99 -12.53
N ILE A 129 0.24 9.86 -11.51
CA ILE A 129 1.62 10.36 -11.53
C ILE A 129 2.46 9.55 -12.53
N ARG A 130 2.37 8.21 -12.47
CA ARG A 130 3.15 7.30 -13.32
C ARG A 130 2.90 7.50 -14.82
N TYR A 131 1.64 7.74 -15.20
CA TYR A 131 1.23 7.83 -16.60
C TYR A 131 0.96 9.26 -17.09
N SER A 132 1.16 10.29 -16.26
CA SER A 132 1.01 11.69 -16.66
C SER A 132 2.19 12.24 -17.45
N THR A 133 3.34 11.55 -17.42
CA THR A 133 4.56 11.92 -18.14
C THR A 133 5.25 10.69 -18.69
N ASP A 134 5.91 10.82 -19.85
CA ASP A 134 6.69 9.72 -20.45
C ASP A 134 8.03 9.48 -19.74
N HIS A 135 8.44 10.38 -18.87
CA HIS A 135 9.76 10.36 -18.23
C HIS A 135 9.77 9.77 -16.82
N VAL A 136 8.60 9.54 -16.20
CA VAL A 136 8.51 8.89 -14.87
C VAL A 136 8.12 7.43 -15.04
N PHE A 137 8.98 6.53 -14.57
CA PHE A 137 8.77 5.09 -14.66
C PHE A 137 8.11 4.52 -13.40
N ASP A 138 8.35 5.13 -12.24
CA ASP A 138 7.70 4.74 -10.98
C ASP A 138 7.70 5.88 -9.96
N TYR A 139 6.83 5.76 -8.96
CA TYR A 139 6.62 6.76 -7.92
C TYR A 139 6.32 6.09 -6.58
N ILE A 140 7.12 6.42 -5.56
CA ILE A 140 6.91 5.97 -4.18
C ILE A 140 6.73 7.20 -3.30
N LYS A 141 5.52 7.38 -2.75
CA LYS A 141 5.24 8.42 -1.77
C LYS A 141 5.85 8.02 -0.42
N LEU A 142 6.67 8.90 0.18
CA LEU A 142 7.19 8.71 1.53
C LEU A 142 6.30 9.42 2.58
N ASP A 143 5.98 10.69 2.32
CA ASP A 143 5.07 11.49 3.13
C ASP A 143 4.30 12.50 2.27
N GLU A 144 3.68 13.53 2.88
CA GLU A 144 2.90 14.53 2.13
C GLU A 144 3.76 15.41 1.21
N GLN A 145 5.05 15.50 1.45
CA GLN A 145 5.95 16.39 0.73
C GLN A 145 7.04 15.65 -0.04
N HIS A 146 7.47 14.46 0.42
CA HIS A 146 8.61 13.72 -0.10
C HIS A 146 8.21 12.48 -0.89
N ALA A 147 8.99 12.21 -1.93
CA ALA A 147 8.81 11.03 -2.77
C ALA A 147 10.15 10.51 -3.30
N ILE A 148 10.13 9.26 -3.74
CA ILE A 148 11.15 8.69 -4.61
C ILE A 148 10.53 8.57 -6.00
N LEU A 149 11.23 9.05 -7.02
CA LEU A 149 10.88 8.85 -8.42
C LEU A 149 11.92 7.94 -9.08
N ASP A 150 11.45 6.98 -9.88
CA ASP A 150 12.24 6.35 -10.93
C ASP A 150 11.99 7.14 -12.21
N VAL A 151 13.01 7.84 -12.69
CA VAL A 151 12.87 8.84 -13.75
C VAL A 151 13.98 8.73 -14.79
N GLU A 152 13.65 9.00 -16.04
CA GLU A 152 14.61 9.03 -17.15
C GLU A 152 15.73 10.04 -16.88
N VAL A 153 16.95 9.69 -17.27
CA VAL A 153 18.08 10.62 -17.21
C VAL A 153 17.87 11.77 -18.20
N PRO A 154 17.80 13.03 -17.73
CA PRO A 154 17.67 14.17 -18.63
C PRO A 154 18.79 14.20 -19.68
N LYS A 155 18.47 14.53 -20.92
CA LYS A 155 19.46 14.57 -22.03
C LYS A 155 20.69 15.41 -21.69
N THR A 156 20.54 16.48 -20.93
CA THR A 156 21.60 17.37 -20.49
C THR A 156 22.54 16.76 -19.44
N TRP A 157 22.16 15.62 -18.83
CA TRP A 157 22.94 14.90 -17.83
C TRP A 157 23.72 13.72 -18.39
N VAL A 158 23.35 13.25 -19.58
CA VAL A 158 24.00 12.11 -20.23
C VAL A 158 25.49 12.39 -20.43
N GLY A 159 26.33 11.43 -20.03
CA GLY A 159 27.79 11.53 -20.07
C GLY A 159 28.44 12.28 -18.90
N LYS A 160 27.65 12.81 -17.97
CA LYS A 160 28.15 13.52 -16.79
C LYS A 160 28.10 12.61 -15.56
N SER A 161 29.02 12.82 -14.61
CA SER A 161 28.98 12.15 -13.33
C SER A 161 27.98 12.84 -12.37
N ILE A 162 27.47 12.07 -11.40
CA ILE A 162 26.55 12.56 -10.36
C ILE A 162 27.17 13.75 -9.61
N GLY A 163 28.46 13.65 -9.27
CA GLY A 163 29.21 14.71 -8.59
C GLY A 163 29.33 15.98 -9.40
N ALA A 164 29.64 15.87 -10.72
CA ALA A 164 29.73 17.05 -11.61
C ALA A 164 28.41 17.79 -11.79
N LEU A 165 27.28 17.07 -11.68
CA LEU A 165 25.95 17.66 -11.77
C LEU A 165 25.56 18.45 -10.51
N ASP A 166 26.11 18.08 -9.35
CA ASP A 166 25.87 18.73 -8.05
C ASP A 166 24.36 18.88 -7.72
N ILE A 167 23.60 17.80 -8.00
CA ILE A 167 22.12 17.77 -7.97
C ILE A 167 21.62 18.07 -6.55
N ARG A 168 22.26 17.46 -5.55
CA ARG A 168 21.87 17.64 -4.16
C ARG A 168 21.94 19.10 -3.70
N ARG A 169 23.03 19.80 -4.05
CA ARG A 169 23.21 21.20 -3.65
C ARG A 169 22.33 22.16 -4.44
N LYS A 170 22.13 21.89 -5.74
CA LYS A 170 21.34 22.76 -6.62
C LYS A 170 19.83 22.61 -6.41
N PHE A 171 19.34 21.41 -6.16
CA PHE A 171 17.91 21.11 -6.15
C PHE A 171 17.40 20.51 -4.84
N GLY A 172 18.27 20.12 -3.90
CA GLY A 172 17.85 19.37 -2.69
C GLY A 172 17.41 17.93 -2.99
N VAL A 173 17.80 17.38 -4.15
CA VAL A 173 17.44 16.03 -4.60
C VAL A 173 18.63 15.10 -4.46
N ASN A 174 18.41 13.92 -3.85
CA ASN A 174 19.41 12.88 -3.69
C ASN A 174 19.20 11.80 -4.74
N ILE A 175 20.24 11.38 -5.43
CA ILE A 175 20.23 10.18 -6.26
C ILE A 175 20.53 8.98 -5.36
N LEU A 176 19.57 8.07 -5.23
CA LEU A 176 19.67 6.87 -4.39
C LEU A 176 20.27 5.69 -5.15
N GLY A 177 20.11 5.68 -6.46
CA GLY A 177 20.55 4.58 -7.29
C GLY A 177 20.27 4.84 -8.76
N ILE A 178 20.72 3.89 -9.58
CA ILE A 178 20.40 3.83 -10.99
C ILE A 178 19.70 2.51 -11.29
N LYS A 179 18.91 2.47 -12.36
CA LYS A 179 18.25 1.25 -12.81
C LYS A 179 18.60 1.01 -14.28
N ARG A 180 19.03 -0.20 -14.59
CA ARG A 180 19.36 -0.64 -15.93
C ARG A 180 18.75 -2.02 -16.18
N ASP A 181 18.04 -2.20 -17.28
CA ASP A 181 17.37 -3.48 -17.64
C ASP A 181 16.53 -4.06 -16.51
N GLY A 182 15.79 -3.19 -15.79
CA GLY A 182 14.94 -3.60 -14.67
C GLY A 182 15.67 -3.90 -13.35
N LYS A 183 17.01 -3.86 -13.34
CA LYS A 183 17.84 -4.10 -12.14
C LYS A 183 18.29 -2.79 -11.52
N THR A 184 18.07 -2.65 -10.21
CA THR A 184 18.48 -1.47 -9.44
C THR A 184 19.86 -1.68 -8.85
N ASP A 185 20.73 -0.68 -9.05
CA ASP A 185 22.04 -0.57 -8.39
C ASP A 185 22.03 0.64 -7.46
N VAL A 186 22.22 0.41 -6.18
CA VAL A 186 22.26 1.46 -5.14
C VAL A 186 23.70 1.83 -4.74
N SER A 187 24.73 1.22 -5.38
CA SER A 187 26.15 1.49 -5.12
C SER A 187 26.67 2.70 -5.89
N VAL A 188 25.81 3.73 -6.05
CA VAL A 188 26.18 4.96 -6.78
C VAL A 188 27.15 5.81 -5.98
N THR A 189 28.12 6.40 -6.68
CA THR A 189 29.12 7.32 -6.12
C THR A 189 29.10 8.64 -6.89
N PRO A 190 29.79 9.68 -6.41
CA PRO A 190 29.92 10.92 -7.17
C PRO A 190 30.53 10.75 -8.57
N GLU A 191 31.33 9.71 -8.77
CA GLU A 191 32.01 9.36 -10.04
C GLU A 191 31.10 8.61 -11.00
N THR A 192 29.94 8.09 -10.53
CA THR A 192 28.99 7.35 -11.36
C THR A 192 28.52 8.22 -12.53
N ILE A 193 28.77 7.75 -13.76
CA ILE A 193 28.39 8.44 -14.99
C ILE A 193 26.99 8.03 -15.38
N LEU A 194 26.14 9.02 -15.66
CA LEU A 194 24.77 8.79 -16.13
C LEU A 194 24.76 8.58 -17.64
N THR A 195 24.12 7.51 -18.09
CA THR A 195 24.02 7.13 -19.51
C THR A 195 22.55 7.16 -19.96
N LYS A 196 22.31 7.09 -21.26
CA LYS A 196 20.94 7.19 -21.82
C LYS A 196 20.09 5.94 -21.55
N ASP A 197 20.74 4.79 -21.32
CA ASP A 197 20.11 3.47 -21.14
C ASP A 197 19.71 3.16 -19.69
N ILE A 198 19.84 4.15 -18.79
CA ILE A 198 19.47 4.00 -17.38
C ILE A 198 18.38 4.98 -16.99
N SER A 199 17.68 4.65 -15.91
CA SER A 199 16.90 5.60 -15.12
C SER A 199 17.56 5.87 -13.77
N VAL A 200 17.15 6.93 -13.09
CA VAL A 200 17.66 7.31 -11.77
C VAL A 200 16.56 7.24 -10.73
N LEU A 201 16.89 6.66 -9.58
CA LEU A 201 16.06 6.70 -8.38
C LEU A 201 16.42 7.96 -7.59
N ALA A 202 15.52 8.94 -7.61
CA ALA A 202 15.74 10.27 -7.04
C ALA A 202 14.79 10.53 -5.86
N LEU A 203 15.35 10.90 -4.70
CA LEU A 203 14.64 11.26 -3.48
C LEU A 203 14.66 12.76 -3.25
N GLY A 204 13.52 13.36 -2.97
CA GLY A 204 13.41 14.76 -2.59
C GLY A 204 11.98 15.21 -2.35
N GLU A 205 11.81 16.50 -2.06
CA GLU A 205 10.48 17.11 -2.08
C GLU A 205 9.89 17.02 -3.50
N TYR A 206 8.60 16.74 -3.60
CA TYR A 206 7.92 16.59 -4.89
C TYR A 206 8.08 17.83 -5.80
N LYS A 207 8.05 19.03 -5.21
CA LYS A 207 8.29 20.28 -5.95
C LYS A 207 9.72 20.38 -6.48
N ALA A 208 10.69 19.95 -5.68
CA ALA A 208 12.10 19.93 -6.06
C ALA A 208 12.38 18.91 -7.18
N LEU A 209 11.80 17.71 -7.05
CA LEU A 209 11.88 16.66 -8.07
C LEU A 209 11.30 17.14 -9.41
N ARG A 210 10.12 17.75 -9.40
CA ARG A 210 9.51 18.30 -10.62
C ARG A 210 10.40 19.36 -11.28
N LYS A 211 10.97 20.27 -10.49
CA LYS A 211 11.90 21.30 -11.01
C LYS A 211 13.19 20.68 -11.56
N CYS A 212 13.73 19.69 -10.85
CA CYS A 212 14.98 19.02 -11.20
C CYS A 212 14.90 18.25 -12.52
N PHE A 213 13.77 17.56 -12.75
CA PHE A 213 13.54 16.70 -13.91
C PHE A 213 12.62 17.31 -14.97
N HIS A 214 12.16 18.56 -14.79
CA HIS A 214 11.26 19.26 -15.71
C HIS A 214 9.93 18.53 -15.97
N LEU A 215 9.32 17.99 -14.91
CA LEU A 215 8.06 17.24 -14.93
C LEU A 215 6.81 18.13 -14.79
#